data_c1d7f24e11ed6014f03feb3834710b10
#
_entry.id   c1d7f24e11ed6014f03feb3834710b10
#
_cell.length_a   1.000
_cell.length_b   1.000
_cell.length_c   1.000
_cell.angle_alpha   90.00
_cell.angle_beta   90.00
_cell.angle_gamma   90.00
#
_symmetry.space_group_name_H-M   'P 1'
#
loop_
_entity.id
_entity.type
_entity.pdbx_description
1 polymer ?
#
loop_
_entity_poly.entity_id
_entity_poly.type
_entity_poly.pdbx_seq_one_letter_code
_entity_poly.pdbx_strand_id
1 'polypeptide(L)'
;MATIRYKKRGNKFYVYEIHQYWDKELKKPRQKTKYLGVSNTDGGNYSKPGRGSSSLKLEKGIVDCGDSIAIVETAKSIGLDEIIKNSFDDLDSIMNLLIFQIVEGSALQHCADWSSGNIASYLFKGAKTSSQDISRLISRLGEK
;
A
#
# COMPACT_ATOMS: atom_id res chain seq x y z
N MET A 1 33.11 -5.74 -16.10
CA MET A 1 32.04 -6.35 -16.90
C MET A 1 30.86 -6.69 -16.00
N ALA A 2 29.65 -6.44 -16.45
CA ALA A 2 28.44 -6.85 -15.74
C ALA A 2 27.96 -8.20 -16.33
N THR A 3 27.64 -9.15 -15.46
CA THR A 3 27.14 -10.47 -15.85
C THR A 3 25.77 -10.70 -15.23
N ILE A 4 24.81 -11.18 -16.01
CA ILE A 4 23.47 -11.52 -15.52
C ILE A 4 23.48 -12.99 -15.08
N ARG A 5 23.01 -13.27 -13.86
CA ARG A 5 22.85 -14.62 -13.32
C ARG A 5 21.42 -14.90 -12.91
N TYR A 6 20.94 -16.09 -13.25
CA TYR A 6 19.65 -16.64 -12.88
C TYR A 6 19.84 -17.65 -11.75
N LYS A 7 19.15 -17.48 -10.63
CA LYS A 7 19.19 -18.38 -9.48
C LYS A 7 17.83 -19.01 -9.27
N LYS A 8 17.73 -20.32 -9.53
CA LYS A 8 16.48 -21.07 -9.36
C LYS A 8 16.10 -21.20 -7.88
N ARG A 9 14.85 -20.87 -7.55
CA ARG A 9 14.23 -21.14 -6.25
C ARG A 9 12.80 -21.60 -6.47
N GLY A 10 12.53 -22.88 -6.21
CA GLY A 10 11.23 -23.50 -6.55
C GLY A 10 10.98 -23.43 -8.07
N ASN A 11 9.83 -22.91 -8.46
CA ASN A 11 9.43 -22.77 -9.87
C ASN A 11 9.81 -21.41 -10.49
N LYS A 12 10.62 -20.59 -9.83
CA LYS A 12 11.01 -19.24 -10.29
C LYS A 12 12.51 -19.06 -10.35
N PHE A 13 12.95 -18.20 -11.27
CA PHE A 13 14.33 -17.79 -11.43
C PHE A 13 14.49 -16.34 -10.95
N TYR A 14 15.33 -16.11 -9.96
CA TYR A 14 15.70 -14.79 -9.46
C TYR A 14 16.88 -14.28 -10.25
N VAL A 15 16.74 -13.09 -10.83
CA VAL A 15 17.70 -12.51 -11.76
C VAL A 15 18.54 -11.46 -11.05
N TYR A 16 19.86 -11.59 -11.15
CA TYR A 16 20.82 -10.70 -10.53
C TYR A 16 21.83 -10.21 -11.56
N GLU A 17 22.15 -8.94 -11.51
CA GLU A 17 23.29 -8.34 -12.20
C GLU A 17 24.47 -8.32 -11.25
N ILE A 18 25.59 -8.91 -11.66
CA ILE A 18 26.82 -9.05 -10.88
C ILE A 18 27.91 -8.22 -11.53
N HIS A 19 28.40 -7.22 -10.81
CA HIS A 19 29.56 -6.41 -11.18
C HIS A 19 30.76 -6.88 -10.39
N GLN A 20 31.78 -7.37 -11.07
CA GLN A 20 33.07 -7.68 -10.46
C GLN A 20 33.99 -6.47 -10.56
N TYR A 21 34.62 -6.11 -9.48
CA TYR A 21 35.61 -5.03 -9.41
C TYR A 21 36.75 -5.38 -8.46
N TRP A 22 37.89 -4.75 -8.69
CA TRP A 22 39.06 -4.90 -7.83
C TRP A 22 39.01 -3.83 -6.73
N ASP A 23 39.01 -4.27 -5.49
CA ASP A 23 39.09 -3.39 -4.33
C ASP A 23 40.56 -3.04 -4.07
N LYS A 24 40.93 -1.78 -4.29
CA LYS A 24 42.30 -1.30 -4.18
C LYS A 24 42.79 -1.26 -2.73
N GLU A 25 41.94 -1.01 -1.77
CA GLU A 25 42.27 -0.95 -0.34
C GLU A 25 42.51 -2.34 0.24
N LEU A 26 41.64 -3.28 -0.07
CA LEU A 26 41.74 -4.67 0.42
C LEU A 26 42.55 -5.59 -0.48
N LYS A 27 43.06 -5.08 -1.62
CA LYS A 27 43.85 -5.82 -2.63
C LYS A 27 43.23 -7.17 -3.01
N LYS A 28 41.91 -7.23 -3.16
CA LYS A 28 41.20 -8.46 -3.50
C LYS A 28 40.00 -8.18 -4.43
N PRO A 29 39.59 -9.18 -5.25
CA PRO A 29 38.42 -9.05 -6.08
C PRO A 29 37.17 -9.02 -5.22
N ARG A 30 36.25 -8.09 -5.52
CA ARG A 30 34.93 -7.99 -4.91
C ARG A 30 33.87 -8.03 -5.99
N GLN A 31 32.62 -8.38 -5.57
CA GLN A 31 31.49 -8.33 -6.46
C GLN A 31 30.34 -7.55 -5.80
N LYS A 32 29.70 -6.69 -6.58
CA LYS A 32 28.48 -5.99 -6.23
C LYS A 32 27.33 -6.64 -6.97
N THR A 33 26.31 -7.09 -6.22
CA THR A 33 25.15 -7.78 -6.78
C THR A 33 23.93 -6.86 -6.69
N LYS A 34 23.25 -6.69 -7.83
CA LYS A 34 21.99 -5.94 -7.92
C LYS A 34 20.87 -6.88 -8.35
N TYR A 35 19.81 -6.91 -7.57
CA TYR A 35 18.62 -7.69 -7.93
C TYR A 35 17.84 -7.00 -9.05
N LEU A 36 17.53 -7.74 -10.13
CA LEU A 36 16.83 -7.22 -11.29
C LEU A 36 15.34 -7.63 -11.33
N GLY A 37 15.01 -8.84 -10.85
CA GLY A 37 13.63 -9.29 -10.89
C GLY A 37 13.48 -10.81 -10.86
N VAL A 38 12.28 -11.27 -11.25
CA VAL A 38 11.94 -12.70 -11.35
C VAL A 38 11.59 -13.05 -12.79
N SER A 39 12.06 -14.21 -13.25
CA SER A 39 11.70 -14.84 -14.51
C SER A 39 11.07 -16.21 -14.25
N ASN A 40 10.20 -16.66 -15.13
CA ASN A 40 9.65 -18.01 -15.09
C ASN A 40 10.54 -19.04 -15.83
N THR A 41 11.50 -18.55 -16.63
CA THR A 41 12.42 -19.37 -17.42
C THR A 41 13.86 -18.93 -17.21
N ASP A 42 14.80 -19.87 -17.37
CA ASP A 42 16.22 -19.56 -17.36
C ASP A 42 16.60 -18.77 -18.63
N GLY A 43 17.24 -17.63 -18.46
CA GLY A 43 17.60 -16.74 -19.57
C GLY A 43 16.42 -15.93 -20.18
N GLY A 44 15.20 -16.05 -19.65
CA GLY A 44 14.01 -15.38 -20.16
C GLY A 44 13.88 -13.92 -19.67
N ASN A 45 12.88 -13.24 -20.22
CA ASN A 45 12.51 -11.90 -19.77
C ASN A 45 12.15 -11.91 -18.28
N TYR A 46 12.68 -10.96 -17.54
CA TYR A 46 12.42 -10.79 -16.12
C TYR A 46 11.60 -9.52 -15.86
N SER A 47 10.70 -9.60 -14.90
CA SER A 47 9.99 -8.44 -14.36
C SER A 47 10.45 -8.18 -12.93
N LYS A 48 10.63 -6.91 -12.54
CA LYS A 48 10.76 -6.59 -11.13
C LYS A 48 9.47 -7.04 -10.45
N PRO A 49 9.54 -7.84 -9.38
CA PRO A 49 8.38 -7.96 -8.54
C PRO A 49 8.05 -6.53 -8.11
N GLY A 50 6.90 -6.03 -8.53
CA GLY A 50 6.36 -4.86 -7.89
C GLY A 50 6.46 -5.11 -6.39
N ARG A 51 6.81 -4.13 -5.58
CA ARG A 51 6.50 -4.19 -4.15
C ARG A 51 5.03 -4.60 -4.15
N GLY A 52 4.77 -5.80 -3.66
CA GLY A 52 3.44 -6.34 -3.72
C GLY A 52 2.48 -5.45 -2.95
N SER A 53 1.97 -4.46 -3.60
CA SER A 53 0.59 -4.16 -3.50
C SER A 53 -0.07 -5.42 -4.01
N SER A 54 -0.53 -6.26 -3.11
CA SER A 54 -1.60 -7.20 -3.39
C SER A 54 -2.84 -6.33 -3.61
N SER A 55 -2.79 -5.45 -4.59
CA SER A 55 -4.00 -4.95 -5.19
C SER A 55 -4.62 -6.20 -5.78
N LEU A 56 -5.43 -6.88 -5.00
CA LEU A 56 -6.53 -7.64 -5.55
C LEU A 56 -7.09 -6.68 -6.60
N LYS A 57 -6.82 -6.96 -7.88
CA LYS A 57 -7.57 -6.34 -8.96
C LYS A 57 -8.98 -6.80 -8.67
N LEU A 58 -9.74 -5.97 -7.94
CA LEU A 58 -11.16 -6.18 -7.77
C LEU A 58 -11.69 -6.34 -9.18
N GLU A 59 -12.21 -7.52 -9.48
CA GLU A 59 -13.07 -7.68 -10.63
C GLU A 59 -14.14 -6.61 -10.46
N LYS A 60 -14.24 -5.73 -11.45
CA LYS A 60 -15.12 -4.56 -11.42
C LYS A 60 -16.50 -4.98 -10.92
N GLY A 61 -16.85 -4.55 -9.74
CA GLY A 61 -18.23 -4.62 -9.30
C GLY A 61 -18.53 -5.19 -7.92
N ILE A 62 -17.61 -5.78 -7.19
CA ILE A 62 -17.88 -6.28 -5.84
C ILE A 62 -17.14 -5.40 -4.84
N VAL A 63 -17.86 -4.69 -3.99
CA VAL A 63 -17.33 -3.92 -2.87
C VAL A 63 -18.03 -4.36 -1.59
N ASP A 64 -17.28 -4.43 -0.52
CA ASP A 64 -17.85 -4.64 0.81
C ASP A 64 -18.58 -3.38 1.26
N CYS A 65 -19.81 -3.52 1.70
CA CYS A 65 -20.65 -2.35 1.98
C CYS A 65 -21.45 -2.41 3.29
N GLY A 66 -21.75 -3.61 3.82
CA GLY A 66 -22.73 -3.77 4.89
C GLY A 66 -22.41 -2.94 6.13
N ASP A 67 -21.31 -3.22 6.76
CA ASP A 67 -20.89 -2.56 7.99
C ASP A 67 -20.63 -1.07 7.80
N SER A 68 -19.98 -0.72 6.68
CA SER A 68 -19.64 0.67 6.37
C SER A 68 -20.88 1.55 6.17
N ILE A 69 -21.94 1.05 5.52
CA ILE A 69 -23.20 1.78 5.36
C ILE A 69 -23.88 1.98 6.71
N ALA A 70 -23.93 0.94 7.54
CA ALA A 70 -24.56 1.04 8.86
C ALA A 70 -23.86 2.11 9.72
N ILE A 71 -22.53 2.18 9.69
CA ILE A 71 -21.76 3.19 10.43
C ILE A 71 -22.02 4.58 9.88
N VAL A 72 -22.05 4.76 8.56
CA VAL A 72 -22.32 6.06 7.93
C VAL A 72 -23.72 6.57 8.29
N GLU A 73 -24.74 5.71 8.20
CA GLU A 73 -26.10 6.08 8.57
C GLU A 73 -26.23 6.40 10.07
N THR A 74 -25.54 5.65 10.91
CA THR A 74 -25.47 5.94 12.36
C THR A 74 -24.82 7.29 12.60
N ALA A 75 -23.66 7.57 11.98
CA ALA A 75 -22.95 8.84 12.10
C ALA A 75 -23.84 10.04 11.69
N LYS A 76 -24.58 9.91 10.59
CA LYS A 76 -25.55 10.93 10.15
C LYS A 76 -26.67 11.09 11.16
N SER A 77 -27.23 10.01 11.68
CA SER A 77 -28.37 10.05 12.61
C SER A 77 -28.06 10.79 13.91
N ILE A 78 -26.78 10.75 14.34
CA ILE A 78 -26.31 11.45 15.54
C ILE A 78 -25.66 12.83 15.23
N GLY A 79 -25.64 13.24 13.96
CA GLY A 79 -25.05 14.52 13.52
C GLY A 79 -23.52 14.58 13.58
N LEU A 80 -22.85 13.43 13.61
CA LEU A 80 -21.38 13.37 13.73
C LEU A 80 -20.68 13.96 12.50
N ASP A 81 -21.23 13.74 11.32
CA ASP A 81 -20.72 14.29 10.06
C ASP A 81 -20.75 15.83 10.05
N GLU A 82 -21.80 16.45 10.58
CA GLU A 82 -21.88 17.90 10.71
C GLU A 82 -20.88 18.44 11.75
N ILE A 83 -20.70 17.75 12.86
CA ILE A 83 -19.71 18.12 13.88
C ILE A 83 -18.30 18.07 13.29
N ILE A 84 -17.95 16.99 12.58
CA ILE A 84 -16.63 16.84 11.96
C ILE A 84 -16.44 17.93 10.89
N LYS A 85 -17.42 18.16 10.03
CA LYS A 85 -17.37 19.17 8.97
C LYS A 85 -17.16 20.59 9.51
N ASN A 86 -17.77 20.90 10.64
CA ASN A 86 -17.61 22.22 11.27
C ASN A 86 -16.29 22.39 12.03
N SER A 87 -15.68 21.29 12.44
CA SER A 87 -14.45 21.30 13.23
C SER A 87 -13.19 21.09 12.42
N PHE A 88 -13.30 20.41 11.26
CA PHE A 88 -12.15 19.97 10.46
C PHE A 88 -12.41 20.13 8.96
N ASP A 89 -11.34 20.44 8.20
CA ASP A 89 -11.43 20.69 6.76
C ASP A 89 -11.45 19.40 5.90
N ASP A 90 -11.21 18.21 6.50
CA ASP A 90 -11.01 16.95 5.78
C ASP A 90 -11.97 15.86 6.28
N LEU A 91 -13.27 16.11 6.10
CA LEU A 91 -14.35 15.19 6.48
C LEU A 91 -14.16 13.79 5.85
N ASP A 92 -13.86 13.74 4.56
CA ASP A 92 -13.75 12.48 3.82
C ASP A 92 -12.67 11.57 4.39
N SER A 93 -11.49 12.12 4.68
CA SER A 93 -10.39 11.34 5.25
C SER A 93 -10.68 10.89 6.68
N ILE A 94 -11.30 11.74 7.49
CA ILE A 94 -11.66 11.42 8.89
C ILE A 94 -12.72 10.32 8.91
N MET A 95 -13.78 10.44 8.12
CA MET A 95 -14.84 9.45 8.07
C MET A 95 -14.37 8.11 7.52
N ASN A 96 -13.55 8.11 6.46
CA ASN A 96 -12.96 6.89 5.92
C ASN A 96 -12.08 6.18 6.97
N LEU A 97 -11.24 6.92 7.67
CA LEU A 97 -10.38 6.39 8.73
C LEU A 97 -11.17 5.85 9.91
N LEU A 98 -12.23 6.53 10.32
CA LEU A 98 -13.14 6.13 11.40
C LEU A 98 -13.80 4.78 11.07
N ILE A 99 -14.37 4.65 9.86
CA ILE A 99 -15.03 3.42 9.42
C ILE A 99 -14.01 2.29 9.35
N PHE A 100 -12.82 2.53 8.80
CA PHE A 100 -11.74 1.55 8.76
C PHE A 100 -11.39 1.03 10.16
N GLN A 101 -11.27 1.92 11.15
CA GLN A 101 -10.93 1.53 12.53
C GLN A 101 -12.04 0.73 13.21
N ILE A 102 -13.29 1.01 12.91
CA ILE A 102 -14.44 0.31 13.52
C ILE A 102 -14.64 -1.07 12.86
N VAL A 103 -14.52 -1.15 11.52
CA VAL A 103 -14.82 -2.37 10.75
C VAL A 103 -13.64 -3.34 10.77
N GLU A 104 -12.46 -2.85 10.45
CA GLU A 104 -11.27 -3.69 10.24
C GLU A 104 -10.38 -3.75 11.49
N GLY A 105 -10.21 -2.62 12.19
CA GLY A 105 -9.39 -2.53 13.40
C GLY A 105 -7.92 -2.90 13.24
N SER A 106 -7.44 -3.01 12.00
CA SER A 106 -6.06 -3.39 11.70
C SER A 106 -5.12 -2.17 11.66
N ALA A 107 -3.83 -2.40 11.42
CA ALA A 107 -2.83 -1.34 11.36
C ALA A 107 -3.14 -0.32 10.25
N LEU A 108 -2.99 0.98 10.55
CA LEU A 108 -3.34 2.11 9.68
C LEU A 108 -2.72 2.05 8.27
N GLN A 109 -1.59 1.37 8.12
CA GLN A 109 -0.95 1.16 6.82
C GLN A 109 -1.81 0.36 5.83
N HIS A 110 -2.80 -0.40 6.32
CA HIS A 110 -3.71 -1.20 5.49
C HIS A 110 -4.97 -0.43 5.08
N CYS A 111 -5.17 0.79 5.56
CA CYS A 111 -6.36 1.60 5.28
C CYS A 111 -6.56 1.83 3.77
N ALA A 112 -5.50 2.08 3.00
CA ALA A 112 -5.59 2.29 1.55
C ALA A 112 -6.08 1.03 0.81
N ASP A 113 -5.53 -0.13 1.15
CA ASP A 113 -5.89 -1.41 0.54
C ASP A 113 -7.33 -1.80 0.90
N TRP A 114 -7.71 -1.65 2.16
CA TRP A 114 -9.08 -1.87 2.62
C TRP A 114 -10.08 -0.93 1.94
N SER A 115 -9.79 0.37 1.92
CA SER A 115 -10.68 1.37 1.32
C SER A 115 -10.94 1.09 -0.16
N SER A 116 -9.93 0.60 -0.90
CA SER A 116 -10.09 0.28 -2.31
C SER A 116 -11.11 -0.85 -2.58
N GLY A 117 -11.33 -1.74 -1.62
CA GLY A 117 -12.29 -2.84 -1.68
C GLY A 117 -13.61 -2.58 -0.98
N ASN A 118 -13.81 -1.38 -0.41
CA ASN A 118 -14.96 -1.03 0.39
C ASN A 118 -15.78 0.12 -0.23
N ILE A 119 -17.08 0.17 0.08
CA ILE A 119 -17.98 1.26 -0.37
C ILE A 119 -17.50 2.63 0.11
N ALA A 120 -16.72 2.69 1.18
CA ALA A 120 -16.16 3.93 1.71
C ALA A 120 -15.39 4.73 0.64
N SER A 121 -14.70 4.08 -0.30
CA SER A 121 -14.01 4.75 -1.41
C SER A 121 -14.95 5.48 -2.38
N TYR A 122 -16.19 5.06 -2.47
CA TYR A 122 -17.21 5.68 -3.31
C TYR A 122 -17.97 6.79 -2.57
N LEU A 123 -18.15 6.64 -1.26
CA LEU A 123 -18.81 7.62 -0.40
C LEU A 123 -17.90 8.82 -0.10
N PHE A 124 -16.61 8.55 0.14
CA PHE A 124 -15.60 9.54 0.53
C PHE A 124 -14.50 9.65 -0.54
N LYS A 125 -14.87 10.16 -1.70
CA LYS A 125 -13.98 10.24 -2.88
C LYS A 125 -12.75 11.13 -2.68
N GLY A 126 -12.82 12.08 -1.75
CA GLY A 126 -11.74 12.97 -1.37
C GLY A 126 -10.78 12.39 -0.33
N ALA A 127 -11.08 11.20 0.21
CA ALA A 127 -10.30 10.62 1.30
C ALA A 127 -8.85 10.30 0.90
N LYS A 128 -7.92 10.77 1.72
CA LYS A 128 -6.49 10.52 1.60
C LYS A 128 -6.12 9.37 2.52
N THR A 129 -5.94 8.19 1.95
CA THR A 129 -5.79 6.93 2.69
C THR A 129 -4.35 6.41 2.75
N SER A 130 -3.37 7.11 2.16
CA SER A 130 -1.97 6.67 2.26
C SER A 130 -1.44 6.79 3.69
N SER A 131 -0.49 5.93 4.08
CA SER A 131 0.10 5.95 5.43
C SER A 131 0.66 7.33 5.82
N GLN A 132 1.23 8.06 4.86
CA GLN A 132 1.75 9.41 5.09
C GLN A 132 0.63 10.42 5.33
N ASP A 133 -0.44 10.35 4.54
CA ASP A 133 -1.57 11.26 4.68
C ASP A 133 -2.32 11.03 6.00
N ILE A 134 -2.47 9.75 6.39
CA ILE A 134 -3.06 9.39 7.68
C ILE A 134 -2.21 9.91 8.84
N SER A 135 -0.89 9.76 8.78
CA SER A 135 0.01 10.31 9.82
C SER A 135 -0.11 11.82 9.94
N ARG A 136 -0.17 12.54 8.81
CA ARG A 136 -0.38 13.99 8.80
C ARG A 136 -1.76 14.38 9.33
N LEU A 137 -2.79 13.59 9.01
CA LEU A 137 -4.15 13.81 9.52
C LEU A 137 -4.17 13.69 11.04
N ILE A 138 -3.63 12.60 11.58
CA ILE A 138 -3.58 12.36 13.03
C ILE A 138 -2.79 13.46 13.75
N SER A 139 -1.65 13.90 13.20
CA SER A 139 -0.89 15.01 13.78
C SER A 139 -1.74 16.29 13.86
N ARG A 140 -2.45 16.64 12.78
CA ARG A 140 -3.34 17.82 12.76
C ARG A 140 -4.52 17.70 13.73
N LEU A 141 -5.05 16.50 13.93
CA LEU A 141 -6.13 16.27 14.91
C LEU A 141 -5.64 16.43 16.35
N GLY A 142 -4.38 16.08 16.63
CA GLY A 142 -3.78 16.22 17.96
C GLY A 142 -3.34 17.65 18.32
N GLU A 143 -3.28 18.58 17.37
CA GLU A 143 -2.89 19.98 17.57
C GLU A 143 -4.09 20.89 17.93
N LYS A 144 -5.32 20.39 17.84
CA LYS A 144 -6.56 21.09 18.20
C LYS A 144 -7.10 20.62 19.53
#